data_5c6f26611b356c37e6159ff10220e43d
#
_entry.id   5c6f26611b356c37e6159ff10220e43d
#
_cell.length_a   1.000
_cell.length_b   1.000
_cell.length_c   1.000
_cell.angle_alpha   90.00
_cell.angle_beta   90.00
_cell.angle_gamma   90.00
#
_symmetry.space_group_name_H-M   'P 1'
#
loop_
_entity.id
_entity.type
_entity.pdbx_description
1 polymer ?
#
loop_
_entity_poly.entity_id
_entity_poly.type
_entity_poly.pdbx_seq_one_letter_code
_entity_poly.pdbx_strand_id
1 'polypeptide(L)'
;MSVPNSSAKALTVESSTRALEGQTAEWYLVTRAVSYTVNGGALAVGALVRLITDYPATSVSRDSAVWGPWQGPLDPVEWMITVTRVAPHEYAYKFEGRDKHDPIAPFVTVLSGVHTAGLNELGREMEGFGAGSFTLDWDARATLPAPDRNVGKANYTYDHMGPGQVVTIKAQFRQVKDDDRPDKLVDADYAFVQNPGSVGSMDFIYNVPADAVSAGGVGKVRSRWQWSGAGRSDVTVNATDLPVTYTVSECWNEHYASTFKTVPLSSDPKDNYGSEETCAFATPEYSTL
;
A
#
# COMPACT_ATOMS: atom_id res chain seq x y z
N MET A 1 21.01 6.07 0.57
CA MET A 1 19.75 5.46 1.01
C MET A 1 18.76 5.58 -0.13
N SER A 2 18.21 4.48 -0.63
CA SER A 2 17.12 4.53 -1.59
C SER A 2 15.80 4.73 -0.83
N VAL A 3 14.92 5.57 -1.39
CA VAL A 3 13.51 5.62 -0.95
C VAL A 3 12.97 4.18 -1.02
N PRO A 4 12.20 3.72 -0.01
CA PRO A 4 11.67 2.35 -0.02
C PRO A 4 10.98 2.06 -1.35
N ASN A 5 11.48 1.05 -2.04
CA ASN A 5 10.88 0.58 -3.28
C ASN A 5 9.67 -0.27 -2.90
N SER A 6 8.51 0.36 -2.74
CA SER A 6 7.24 -0.35 -2.76
C SER A 6 6.98 -0.69 -4.22
N SER A 7 7.66 -1.73 -4.71
CA SER A 7 7.45 -2.19 -6.07
C SER A 7 5.97 -2.43 -6.28
N ALA A 8 5.44 -1.87 -7.35
CA ALA A 8 4.07 -2.08 -7.82
C ALA A 8 3.75 -3.55 -8.19
N LYS A 9 4.66 -4.48 -7.89
CA LYS A 9 4.51 -5.92 -8.13
C LYS A 9 3.24 -6.55 -7.54
N ALA A 10 2.62 -5.88 -6.59
CA ALA A 10 1.32 -6.28 -6.06
C ALA A 10 0.14 -5.59 -6.75
N LEU A 11 0.39 -4.64 -7.65
CA LEU A 11 -0.67 -3.92 -8.35
C LEU A 11 -1.16 -4.66 -9.60
N THR A 12 -0.41 -5.65 -10.08
CA THR A 12 -0.79 -6.50 -11.19
C THR A 12 -1.17 -7.89 -10.67
N VAL A 13 -2.41 -8.26 -10.92
CA VAL A 13 -2.90 -9.61 -10.69
C VAL A 13 -2.48 -10.44 -11.91
N GLU A 14 -1.28 -11.08 -11.83
CA GLU A 14 -1.00 -12.14 -12.77
C GLU A 14 -2.09 -13.21 -12.65
N SER A 15 -2.66 -13.61 -13.76
CA SER A 15 -3.51 -14.80 -13.86
C SER A 15 -2.63 -16.06 -13.71
N SER A 16 -2.09 -16.23 -12.50
CA SER A 16 -1.33 -17.42 -12.14
C SER A 16 -2.28 -18.61 -11.99
N THR A 17 -1.82 -19.76 -12.35
CA THR A 17 -2.39 -21.09 -12.20
C THR A 17 -3.65 -21.14 -11.33
N ARG A 18 -4.81 -21.30 -12.00
CA ARG A 18 -6.14 -21.42 -11.37
C ARG A 18 -6.10 -22.42 -10.22
N ALA A 19 -6.33 -21.94 -9.00
CA ALA A 19 -6.39 -22.80 -7.83
C ALA A 19 -7.56 -23.78 -7.98
N LEU A 20 -7.30 -25.06 -7.68
CA LEU A 20 -8.31 -26.07 -7.57
C LEU A 20 -8.77 -26.17 -6.13
N GLU A 21 -9.94 -26.76 -5.91
CA GLU A 21 -10.46 -27.06 -4.56
C GLU A 21 -9.38 -27.78 -3.72
N GLY A 22 -9.15 -27.28 -2.50
CA GLY A 22 -8.12 -27.80 -1.59
C GLY A 22 -6.70 -27.32 -1.85
N GLN A 23 -6.42 -26.60 -2.95
CA GLN A 23 -5.16 -25.90 -3.17
C GLN A 23 -5.18 -24.51 -2.52
N THR A 24 -4.02 -23.88 -2.40
CA THR A 24 -3.95 -22.52 -1.89
C THR A 24 -4.81 -21.58 -2.73
N ALA A 25 -5.72 -20.86 -2.07
CA ALA A 25 -6.67 -19.98 -2.73
C ALA A 25 -5.94 -18.85 -3.49
N GLU A 26 -6.36 -18.61 -4.72
CA GLU A 26 -5.78 -17.59 -5.61
C GLU A 26 -5.95 -16.18 -5.02
N TRP A 27 -7.18 -15.86 -4.61
CA TRP A 27 -7.46 -14.53 -4.07
C TRP A 27 -6.92 -14.30 -2.66
N TYR A 28 -6.64 -15.35 -1.89
CA TYR A 28 -5.80 -15.22 -0.70
C TYR A 28 -4.39 -14.77 -1.04
N LEU A 29 -3.76 -15.38 -2.05
CA LEU A 29 -2.41 -15.00 -2.48
C LEU A 29 -2.37 -13.53 -2.94
N VAL A 30 -3.35 -13.10 -3.74
CA VAL A 30 -3.50 -11.71 -4.18
C VAL A 30 -3.68 -10.79 -2.98
N THR A 31 -4.63 -11.08 -2.09
CA THR A 31 -4.90 -10.30 -0.88
C THR A 31 -3.64 -10.13 -0.04
N ARG A 32 -2.93 -11.23 0.18
CA ARG A 32 -1.69 -11.23 0.93
C ARG A 32 -0.61 -10.39 0.25
N ALA A 33 -0.38 -10.58 -1.04
CA ALA A 33 0.64 -9.86 -1.79
C ALA A 33 0.39 -8.34 -1.79
N VAL A 34 -0.83 -7.91 -2.12
CA VAL A 34 -1.22 -6.50 -2.10
C VAL A 34 -1.05 -5.90 -0.70
N SER A 35 -1.59 -6.58 0.34
CA SER A 35 -1.51 -6.08 1.71
C SER A 35 -0.05 -5.99 2.20
N TYR A 36 0.79 -6.98 1.93
CA TYR A 36 2.21 -6.92 2.31
C TYR A 36 2.95 -5.78 1.63
N THR A 37 2.72 -5.57 0.34
CA THR A 37 3.40 -4.51 -0.42
C THR A 37 2.96 -3.13 0.06
N VAL A 38 1.67 -2.88 0.13
CA VAL A 38 1.16 -1.54 0.47
C VAL A 38 1.42 -1.21 1.95
N ASN A 39 1.09 -2.13 2.87
CA ASN A 39 1.35 -1.91 4.29
C ASN A 39 2.85 -1.86 4.59
N GLY A 40 3.65 -2.69 3.90
CA GLY A 40 5.10 -2.67 3.99
C GLY A 40 5.70 -1.32 3.57
N GLY A 41 5.14 -0.67 2.55
CA GLY A 41 5.51 0.69 2.14
C GLY A 41 5.27 1.72 3.24
N ALA A 42 4.11 1.67 3.90
CA ALA A 42 3.81 2.55 5.03
C ALA A 42 4.77 2.36 6.20
N LEU A 43 5.04 1.10 6.58
CA LEU A 43 5.99 0.77 7.65
C LEU A 43 7.42 1.20 7.31
N ALA A 44 7.85 1.05 6.05
CA ALA A 44 9.20 1.42 5.62
C ALA A 44 9.44 2.93 5.70
N VAL A 45 8.44 3.76 5.38
CA VAL A 45 8.53 5.23 5.54
C VAL A 45 8.64 5.58 7.03
N GLY A 46 7.82 5.02 7.90
CA GLY A 46 7.92 5.24 9.34
C GLY A 46 9.30 4.83 9.90
N ALA A 47 9.81 3.67 9.48
CA ALA A 47 11.13 3.19 9.87
C ALA A 47 12.26 4.08 9.34
N LEU A 48 12.16 4.62 8.13
CA LEU A 48 13.15 5.54 7.56
C LEU A 48 13.23 6.84 8.38
N VAL A 49 12.08 7.46 8.65
CA VAL A 49 12.03 8.71 9.44
C VAL A 49 12.65 8.46 10.82
N ARG A 50 12.25 7.38 11.48
CA ARG A 50 12.78 7.00 12.78
C ARG A 50 14.30 6.78 12.74
N LEU A 51 14.79 5.95 11.82
CA LEU A 51 16.22 5.66 11.70
C LEU A 51 17.06 6.93 11.61
N ILE A 52 16.58 7.94 10.90
CA ILE A 52 17.28 9.21 10.75
C ILE A 52 17.18 10.01 12.05
N THR A 53 16.02 10.09 12.66
CA THR A 53 15.79 10.89 13.88
C THR A 53 16.43 10.29 15.14
N ASP A 54 16.83 9.02 15.12
CA ASP A 54 17.62 8.39 16.20
C ASP A 54 19.07 8.94 16.27
N TYR A 55 19.57 9.62 15.23
CA TYR A 55 20.86 10.31 15.26
C TYR A 55 20.71 11.75 15.76
N PRO A 56 21.79 12.34 16.32
CA PRO A 56 21.78 13.75 16.68
C PRO A 56 21.47 14.65 15.47
N ALA A 57 20.53 15.58 15.63
CA ALA A 57 20.20 16.53 14.58
C ALA A 57 21.38 17.47 14.29
N THR A 58 21.56 17.83 13.04
CA THR A 58 22.56 18.80 12.58
C THR A 58 22.26 20.21 13.11
N SER A 59 20.98 20.56 13.16
CA SER A 59 20.53 21.81 13.78
C SER A 59 19.18 21.61 14.46
N VAL A 60 18.97 22.36 15.55
CA VAL A 60 17.72 22.33 16.33
C VAL A 60 17.28 23.75 16.61
N SER A 61 16.03 24.04 16.38
CA SER A 61 15.33 25.24 16.80
C SER A 61 14.26 24.91 17.85
N ARG A 62 13.44 25.90 18.22
CA ARG A 62 12.37 25.69 19.20
C ARG A 62 11.38 24.58 18.80
N ASP A 63 10.99 24.57 17.54
CA ASP A 63 9.91 23.70 17.03
C ASP A 63 10.34 22.86 15.82
N SER A 64 11.64 22.88 15.46
CA SER A 64 12.15 22.16 14.29
C SER A 64 13.54 21.58 14.53
N ALA A 65 13.78 20.42 13.98
CA ALA A 65 15.08 19.78 13.93
C ALA A 65 15.39 19.35 12.49
N VAL A 66 16.66 19.48 12.10
CA VAL A 66 17.16 19.17 10.76
C VAL A 66 18.30 18.18 10.87
N TRP A 67 18.27 17.14 10.05
CA TRP A 67 19.35 16.17 9.87
C TRP A 67 19.88 16.28 8.44
N GLY A 68 21.17 16.46 8.31
CA GLY A 68 21.80 16.70 7.02
C GLY A 68 22.13 18.19 6.78
N PRO A 69 22.43 18.61 5.54
CA PRO A 69 22.55 17.71 4.39
C PRO A 69 23.70 16.71 4.56
N TRP A 70 23.48 15.48 4.11
CA TRP A 70 24.52 14.46 4.11
C TRP A 70 24.74 13.88 2.72
N GLN A 71 25.95 13.41 2.47
CA GLN A 71 26.40 12.92 1.18
C GLN A 71 27.07 11.55 1.35
N GLY A 72 26.64 10.59 0.55
CA GLY A 72 27.39 9.34 0.37
C GLY A 72 28.51 9.52 -0.66
N PRO A 73 29.63 8.78 -0.57
CA PRO A 73 30.70 8.84 -1.57
C PRO A 73 30.23 8.48 -2.98
N LEU A 74 29.29 7.54 -3.09
CA LEU A 74 28.73 7.03 -4.34
C LEU A 74 27.32 7.56 -4.62
N ASP A 75 26.77 8.43 -3.77
CA ASP A 75 25.46 9.03 -3.95
C ASP A 75 25.64 10.39 -4.68
N PRO A 76 25.03 10.59 -5.85
CA PRO A 76 25.06 11.87 -6.55
C PRO A 76 24.12 12.91 -5.95
N VAL A 77 23.28 12.51 -4.96
CA VAL A 77 22.31 13.37 -4.29
C VAL A 77 22.73 13.63 -2.87
N GLU A 78 22.65 14.88 -2.46
CA GLU A 78 22.68 15.30 -1.06
C GLU A 78 21.26 15.20 -0.47
N TRP A 79 21.14 14.65 0.72
CA TRP A 79 19.88 14.40 1.38
C TRP A 79 19.73 15.18 2.69
N MET A 80 18.51 15.58 2.98
CA MET A 80 18.14 16.27 4.22
C MET A 80 16.76 15.83 4.69
N ILE A 81 16.58 15.72 6.00
CA ILE A 81 15.25 15.60 6.60
C ILE A 81 15.02 16.76 7.56
N THR A 82 13.83 17.31 7.51
CA THR A 82 13.33 18.31 8.46
C THR A 82 12.12 17.76 9.16
N VAL A 83 12.10 17.82 10.49
CA VAL A 83 10.93 17.51 11.32
C VAL A 83 10.55 18.76 12.08
N THR A 84 9.28 19.16 11.99
CA THR A 84 8.74 20.35 12.66
C THR A 84 7.57 19.95 13.54
N ARG A 85 7.59 20.31 14.81
CA ARG A 85 6.46 20.15 15.71
C ARG A 85 5.42 21.23 15.38
N VAL A 86 4.27 20.81 14.87
CA VAL A 86 3.17 21.72 14.45
C VAL A 86 2.10 21.90 15.54
N ALA A 87 1.98 20.89 16.42
CA ALA A 87 1.14 20.93 17.62
C ALA A 87 1.73 19.99 18.69
N PRO A 88 1.21 19.94 19.93
CA PRO A 88 1.59 18.93 20.90
C PRO A 88 1.42 17.52 20.32
N HIS A 89 2.50 16.72 20.33
CA HIS A 89 2.53 15.35 19.79
C HIS A 89 2.22 15.24 18.29
N GLU A 90 2.27 16.33 17.55
CA GLU A 90 2.05 16.36 16.11
C GLU A 90 3.26 16.95 15.39
N TYR A 91 3.75 16.21 14.38
CA TYR A 91 4.99 16.47 13.69
C TYR A 91 4.76 16.45 12.18
N ALA A 92 5.18 17.51 11.50
CA ALA A 92 5.35 17.51 10.05
C ALA A 92 6.78 17.13 9.71
N TYR A 93 6.99 16.38 8.64
CA TYR A 93 8.32 16.00 8.19
C TYR A 93 8.45 16.09 6.67
N LYS A 94 9.68 16.36 6.23
CA LYS A 94 10.07 16.39 4.82
C LYS A 94 11.39 15.68 4.64
N PHE A 95 11.48 14.85 3.63
CA PHE A 95 12.72 14.29 3.13
C PHE A 95 13.00 14.90 1.75
N GLU A 96 14.15 15.54 1.60
CA GLU A 96 14.48 16.39 0.47
C GLU A 96 15.85 16.03 -0.08
N GLY A 97 16.00 16.11 -1.40
CA GLY A 97 17.25 15.85 -2.08
C GLY A 97 17.67 17.01 -2.99
N ARG A 98 18.96 17.11 -3.28
CA ARG A 98 19.55 18.07 -4.20
C ARG A 98 20.71 17.42 -4.94
N ASP A 99 21.01 17.89 -6.17
CA ASP A 99 22.25 17.50 -6.85
C ASP A 99 23.47 17.90 -6.02
N LYS A 100 24.28 16.92 -5.67
CA LYS A 100 25.52 17.09 -4.91
C LYS A 100 26.52 18.02 -5.61
N HIS A 101 26.47 18.07 -6.94
CA HIS A 101 27.40 18.89 -7.75
C HIS A 101 26.87 20.29 -8.04
N ASP A 102 25.65 20.61 -7.64
CA ASP A 102 25.05 21.94 -7.74
C ASP A 102 24.57 22.44 -6.36
N PRO A 103 25.51 23.03 -5.57
CA PRO A 103 25.21 23.47 -4.21
C PRO A 103 24.25 24.66 -4.14
N ILE A 104 23.93 25.30 -5.26
CA ILE A 104 22.97 26.42 -5.33
C ILE A 104 21.57 25.94 -5.77
N ALA A 105 21.44 24.72 -6.28
CA ALA A 105 20.15 24.18 -6.62
C ALA A 105 19.23 24.07 -5.38
N PRO A 106 17.92 24.29 -5.52
CA PRO A 106 16.99 24.10 -4.42
C PRO A 106 16.86 22.62 -4.05
N PHE A 107 16.58 22.35 -2.78
CA PHE A 107 16.18 21.02 -2.36
C PHE A 107 14.79 20.67 -2.92
N VAL A 108 14.63 19.46 -3.41
CA VAL A 108 13.40 18.90 -3.97
C VAL A 108 12.80 17.94 -2.96
N THR A 109 11.57 18.18 -2.55
CA THR A 109 10.85 17.30 -1.60
C THR A 109 10.40 16.03 -2.32
N VAL A 110 10.87 14.86 -1.85
CA VAL A 110 10.52 13.54 -2.41
C VAL A 110 9.62 12.72 -1.50
N LEU A 111 9.56 13.09 -0.21
CA LEU A 111 8.64 12.54 0.78
C LEU A 111 8.27 13.66 1.74
N SER A 112 6.98 13.79 2.02
CA SER A 112 6.49 14.69 3.08
C SER A 112 5.29 14.07 3.77
N GLY A 113 5.08 14.43 5.03
CA GLY A 113 3.95 13.92 5.78
C GLY A 113 3.75 14.61 7.12
N VAL A 114 2.71 14.15 7.80
CA VAL A 114 2.38 14.50 9.17
C VAL A 114 2.18 13.25 9.99
N HIS A 115 2.54 13.30 11.27
CA HIS A 115 2.37 12.22 12.22
C HIS A 115 1.91 12.76 13.56
N THR A 116 0.82 12.20 14.08
CA THR A 116 0.37 12.40 15.46
C THR A 116 0.73 11.16 16.26
N ALA A 117 1.53 11.31 17.30
CA ALA A 117 1.98 10.18 18.12
C ALA A 117 0.82 9.60 18.95
N GLY A 118 0.78 8.28 19.05
CA GLY A 118 -0.08 7.59 20.01
C GLY A 118 0.40 7.83 21.44
N LEU A 119 -0.52 8.04 22.37
CA LEU A 119 -0.21 8.32 23.77
C LEU A 119 -0.64 7.18 24.68
N ASN A 120 0.19 6.86 25.67
CA ASN A 120 -0.19 5.95 26.74
C ASN A 120 -1.08 6.66 27.79
N GLU A 121 -1.53 5.93 28.81
CA GLU A 121 -2.39 6.44 29.90
C GLU A 121 -1.76 7.61 30.69
N LEU A 122 -0.44 7.75 30.65
CA LEU A 122 0.30 8.85 31.29
C LEU A 122 0.52 10.06 30.37
N GLY A 123 -0.07 10.05 29.16
CA GLY A 123 0.10 11.10 28.17
C GLY A 123 1.49 11.15 27.52
N ARG A 124 2.26 10.04 27.59
CA ARG A 124 3.58 9.92 26.96
C ARG A 124 3.45 9.24 25.61
N GLU A 125 4.22 9.71 24.65
CA GLU A 125 4.28 9.13 23.33
C GLU A 125 4.70 7.66 23.37
N MET A 126 3.98 6.84 22.63
CA MET A 126 4.27 5.42 22.46
C MET A 126 4.99 5.20 21.14
N GLU A 127 6.12 4.54 21.22
CA GLU A 127 6.91 4.20 20.06
C GLU A 127 6.18 3.24 19.12
N GLY A 128 6.16 3.56 17.82
CA GLY A 128 5.54 2.73 16.79
C GLY A 128 4.01 2.87 16.70
N PHE A 129 3.41 3.78 17.49
CA PHE A 129 1.98 4.05 17.46
C PHE A 129 1.70 5.49 17.07
N GLY A 130 0.62 5.69 16.33
CA GLY A 130 0.17 7.00 15.90
C GLY A 130 -0.69 6.96 14.67
N ALA A 131 -1.12 8.13 14.25
CA ALA A 131 -1.87 8.32 13.01
C ALA A 131 -1.20 9.40 12.17
N GLY A 132 -1.42 9.36 10.86
CA GLY A 132 -0.84 10.36 10.00
C GLY A 132 -1.10 10.14 8.52
N SER A 133 -0.41 10.95 7.74
CA SER A 133 -0.41 10.83 6.28
C SER A 133 0.95 11.19 5.71
N PHE A 134 1.25 10.66 4.53
CA PHE A 134 2.43 11.06 3.78
C PHE A 134 2.24 10.88 2.28
N THR A 135 3.05 11.61 1.52
CA THR A 135 3.16 11.52 0.08
C THR A 135 4.57 11.11 -0.30
N LEU A 136 4.68 10.04 -1.10
CA LEU A 136 5.87 9.70 -1.88
C LEU A 136 5.71 10.30 -3.27
N ASP A 137 6.69 11.11 -3.70
CA ASP A 137 6.68 11.79 -5.00
C ASP A 137 7.86 11.28 -5.85
N TRP A 138 7.59 10.26 -6.67
CA TRP A 138 8.60 9.70 -7.57
C TRP A 138 8.87 10.60 -8.76
N ASP A 139 7.91 11.45 -9.17
CA ASP A 139 8.13 12.43 -10.22
C ASP A 139 9.14 13.50 -9.76
N ALA A 140 9.00 13.96 -8.52
CA ALA A 140 9.97 14.84 -7.90
C ALA A 140 11.36 14.16 -7.77
N ARG A 141 11.40 12.88 -7.35
CA ARG A 141 12.64 12.08 -7.28
C ARG A 141 13.29 11.93 -8.65
N ALA A 142 12.51 11.82 -9.72
CA ALA A 142 13.03 11.69 -11.09
C ALA A 142 13.71 12.96 -11.60
N THR A 143 13.51 14.10 -10.97
CA THR A 143 14.24 15.36 -11.31
C THR A 143 15.66 15.42 -10.72
N LEU A 144 15.98 14.53 -9.78
CA LEU A 144 17.30 14.45 -9.15
C LEU A 144 18.24 13.52 -9.93
N PRO A 145 19.57 13.65 -9.78
CA PRO A 145 20.53 12.75 -10.40
C PRO A 145 20.29 11.28 -10.09
N ALA A 146 20.66 10.41 -11.03
CA ALA A 146 20.48 8.95 -10.94
C ALA A 146 19.06 8.56 -10.50
N PRO A 147 18.02 8.97 -11.26
CA PRO A 147 16.64 8.65 -10.94
C PRO A 147 16.44 7.13 -10.91
N ASP A 148 15.59 6.69 -10.00
CA ASP A 148 15.10 5.31 -10.06
C ASP A 148 14.06 5.17 -11.20
N ARG A 149 13.53 3.95 -11.38
CA ARG A 149 12.57 3.67 -12.46
C ARG A 149 11.13 4.03 -12.10
N ASN A 150 10.86 4.40 -10.84
CA ASN A 150 9.53 4.71 -10.38
C ASN A 150 9.10 6.09 -10.89
N VAL A 151 7.81 6.26 -11.12
CA VAL A 151 7.15 7.51 -11.52
C VAL A 151 5.81 7.62 -10.82
N GLY A 152 5.21 8.82 -10.85
CA GLY A 152 3.93 9.09 -10.24
C GLY A 152 4.05 9.39 -8.75
N LYS A 153 2.94 9.20 -8.03
CA LYS A 153 2.83 9.52 -6.60
C LYS A 153 2.07 8.46 -5.83
N ALA A 154 2.40 8.32 -4.54
CA ALA A 154 1.60 7.56 -3.61
C ALA A 154 1.27 8.40 -2.38
N ASN A 155 -0.04 8.53 -2.09
CA ASN A 155 -0.55 9.20 -0.91
C ASN A 155 -1.04 8.15 0.08
N TYR A 156 -0.54 8.18 1.30
CA TYR A 156 -0.91 7.27 2.37
C TYR A 156 -1.59 7.99 3.51
N THR A 157 -2.55 7.32 4.14
CA THR A 157 -3.02 7.63 5.47
C THR A 157 -2.99 6.37 6.32
N TYR A 158 -2.63 6.48 7.59
CA TYR A 158 -2.55 5.36 8.51
C TYR A 158 -3.03 5.78 9.90
N ASP A 159 -3.56 4.82 10.63
CA ASP A 159 -3.99 4.98 12.02
C ASP A 159 -3.73 3.66 12.78
N HIS A 160 -2.96 3.75 13.85
CA HIS A 160 -2.73 2.72 14.84
C HIS A 160 -2.32 3.38 16.16
N MET A 161 -3.27 3.97 16.86
CA MET A 161 -3.00 4.83 18.02
C MET A 161 -2.52 4.11 19.26
N GLY A 162 -2.59 2.77 19.31
CA GLY A 162 -2.13 2.03 20.48
C GLY A 162 -2.30 0.51 20.39
N PRO A 163 -1.69 -0.24 21.31
CA PRO A 163 -1.84 -1.69 21.38
C PRO A 163 -3.31 -2.09 21.49
N GLY A 164 -3.71 -3.11 20.75
CA GLY A 164 -5.08 -3.60 20.77
C GLY A 164 -6.12 -2.67 20.15
N GLN A 165 -5.70 -1.61 19.46
CA GLN A 165 -6.58 -0.74 18.68
C GLN A 165 -6.63 -1.18 17.21
N VAL A 166 -7.65 -0.70 16.50
CA VAL A 166 -7.82 -0.95 15.07
C VAL A 166 -6.62 -0.39 14.30
N VAL A 167 -6.12 -1.17 13.35
CA VAL A 167 -5.14 -0.70 12.37
C VAL A 167 -5.87 -0.34 11.08
N THR A 168 -5.68 0.86 10.57
CA THR A 168 -6.16 1.25 9.25
C THR A 168 -5.02 1.79 8.40
N ILE A 169 -5.01 1.42 7.11
CA ILE A 169 -4.08 1.98 6.12
C ILE A 169 -4.89 2.23 4.86
N LYS A 170 -4.76 3.43 4.30
CA LYS A 170 -5.26 3.73 2.96
C LYS A 170 -4.11 4.23 2.10
N ALA A 171 -4.12 3.88 0.84
CA ALA A 171 -3.14 4.37 -0.12
C ALA A 171 -3.81 4.69 -1.45
N GLN A 172 -3.34 5.75 -2.09
CA GLN A 172 -3.75 6.15 -3.42
C GLN A 172 -2.51 6.26 -4.29
N PHE A 173 -2.42 5.43 -5.29
CA PHE A 173 -1.36 5.45 -6.29
C PHE A 173 -1.88 6.18 -7.52
N ARG A 174 -1.11 7.11 -8.06
CA ARG A 174 -1.48 7.90 -9.23
C ARG A 174 -0.34 7.92 -10.24
N GLN A 175 -0.65 7.51 -11.46
CA GLN A 175 0.28 7.48 -12.59
C GLN A 175 1.56 6.68 -12.29
N VAL A 176 1.42 5.58 -11.54
CA VAL A 176 2.54 4.68 -11.23
C VAL A 176 2.75 3.68 -12.35
N LYS A 177 3.99 3.23 -12.56
CA LYS A 177 4.27 2.19 -13.54
C LYS A 177 3.65 0.86 -13.13
N ASP A 178 3.09 0.18 -14.11
CA ASP A 178 2.73 -1.22 -14.01
C ASP A 178 4.04 -2.05 -14.14
N ASP A 179 4.34 -2.90 -13.15
CA ASP A 179 5.59 -3.69 -13.15
C ASP A 179 5.64 -4.70 -14.31
N ASP A 180 4.47 -5.25 -14.69
CA ASP A 180 4.39 -6.21 -15.79
C ASP A 180 4.39 -5.52 -17.16
N ARG A 181 3.97 -4.26 -17.19
CA ARG A 181 3.88 -3.42 -18.39
C ARG A 181 4.48 -2.04 -18.12
N PRO A 182 5.82 -1.94 -18.04
CA PRO A 182 6.51 -0.72 -17.58
C PRO A 182 6.34 0.50 -18.50
N ASP A 183 5.73 0.32 -19.67
CA ASP A 183 5.28 1.37 -20.58
C ASP A 183 3.89 1.92 -20.25
N LYS A 184 3.16 1.30 -19.32
CA LYS A 184 1.83 1.73 -18.88
C LYS A 184 1.88 2.38 -17.51
N LEU A 185 1.02 3.39 -17.35
CA LEU A 185 0.77 4.05 -16.07
C LEU A 185 -0.62 3.63 -15.58
N VAL A 186 -0.71 3.32 -14.30
CA VAL A 186 -1.93 2.87 -13.64
C VAL A 186 -2.23 3.70 -12.40
N ASP A 187 -3.51 3.83 -12.11
CA ASP A 187 -4.00 4.35 -10.85
C ASP A 187 -4.56 3.20 -10.03
N ALA A 188 -4.37 3.25 -8.71
CA ALA A 188 -4.94 2.28 -7.79
C ALA A 188 -5.31 2.93 -6.46
N ASP A 189 -6.37 2.43 -5.84
CA ASP A 189 -6.79 2.81 -4.50
C ASP A 189 -6.83 1.56 -3.59
N TYR A 190 -6.39 1.74 -2.37
CA TYR A 190 -6.26 0.69 -1.38
C TYR A 190 -6.81 1.14 -0.04
N ALA A 191 -7.53 0.26 0.64
CA ALA A 191 -7.90 0.42 2.04
C ALA A 191 -7.75 -0.92 2.78
N PHE A 192 -7.20 -0.86 3.97
CA PHE A 192 -6.96 -1.99 4.86
C PHE A 192 -7.47 -1.66 6.25
N VAL A 193 -8.15 -2.61 6.87
CA VAL A 193 -8.59 -2.54 8.26
C VAL A 193 -8.29 -3.87 8.94
N GLN A 194 -7.66 -3.84 10.10
CA GLN A 194 -7.51 -5.00 10.97
C GLN A 194 -8.02 -4.67 12.35
N ASN A 195 -9.09 -5.34 12.78
CA ASN A 195 -9.58 -5.29 14.13
C ASN A 195 -8.80 -6.30 14.99
N PRO A 196 -8.31 -5.90 16.16
CA PRO A 196 -7.52 -6.76 17.02
C PRO A 196 -8.28 -8.04 17.42
N GLY A 197 -7.65 -9.19 17.21
CA GLY A 197 -8.22 -10.50 17.57
C GLY A 197 -9.53 -10.87 16.84
N SER A 198 -9.90 -10.14 15.79
CA SER A 198 -11.17 -10.29 15.10
C SER A 198 -10.98 -10.29 13.57
N VAL A 199 -11.90 -9.66 12.86
CA VAL A 199 -11.91 -9.61 11.39
C VAL A 199 -10.99 -8.53 10.83
N GLY A 200 -10.35 -8.85 9.72
CA GLY A 200 -9.69 -7.89 8.85
C GLY A 200 -10.38 -7.77 7.51
N SER A 201 -10.11 -6.69 6.81
CA SER A 201 -10.56 -6.48 5.43
C SER A 201 -9.57 -5.67 4.61
N MET A 202 -9.64 -5.88 3.30
CA MET A 202 -8.91 -5.13 2.30
C MET A 202 -9.84 -4.81 1.14
N ASP A 203 -9.81 -3.57 0.71
CA ASP A 203 -10.37 -3.12 -0.56
C ASP A 203 -9.23 -2.67 -1.47
N PHE A 204 -9.26 -3.09 -2.72
CA PHE A 204 -8.28 -2.70 -3.72
C PHE A 204 -8.98 -2.45 -5.06
N ILE A 205 -8.75 -1.27 -5.61
CA ILE A 205 -9.26 -0.87 -6.93
C ILE A 205 -8.06 -0.55 -7.80
N TYR A 206 -8.08 -1.02 -9.03
CA TYR A 206 -7.03 -0.76 -9.98
C TYR A 206 -7.59 -0.62 -11.41
N ASN A 207 -6.95 0.23 -12.19
CA ASN A 207 -7.25 0.33 -13.60
C ASN A 207 -6.64 -0.85 -14.37
N VAL A 208 -7.47 -1.55 -15.14
CA VAL A 208 -7.04 -2.61 -16.05
C VAL A 208 -6.74 -1.96 -17.40
N PRO A 209 -5.50 -1.98 -17.89
CA PRO A 209 -5.16 -1.37 -19.17
C PRO A 209 -5.86 -2.03 -20.37
N ALA A 210 -6.05 -1.26 -21.45
CA ALA A 210 -6.79 -1.67 -22.64
C ALA A 210 -6.19 -2.87 -23.40
N ASP A 211 -4.93 -3.19 -23.19
CA ASP A 211 -4.25 -4.36 -23.78
C ASP A 211 -4.41 -5.65 -22.95
N ALA A 212 -4.89 -5.53 -21.71
CA ALA A 212 -5.21 -6.70 -20.89
C ALA A 212 -6.65 -7.17 -21.07
N VAL A 213 -7.56 -6.24 -21.36
CA VAL A 213 -8.95 -6.47 -21.79
C VAL A 213 -9.22 -5.46 -22.88
N SER A 214 -9.89 -5.85 -23.96
CA SER A 214 -9.95 -5.15 -25.27
C SER A 214 -10.08 -3.62 -25.27
N ALA A 215 -10.63 -3.00 -24.22
CA ALA A 215 -10.77 -1.55 -24.08
C ALA A 215 -10.40 -1.00 -22.69
N GLY A 216 -9.68 -1.78 -21.87
CA GLY A 216 -9.42 -1.42 -20.48
C GLY A 216 -10.62 -1.64 -19.56
N GLY A 217 -10.44 -1.32 -18.29
CA GLY A 217 -11.48 -1.55 -17.31
C GLY A 217 -11.07 -1.14 -15.90
N VAL A 218 -11.92 -1.49 -14.95
CA VAL A 218 -11.66 -1.32 -13.51
C VAL A 218 -11.87 -2.65 -12.80
N GLY A 219 -10.83 -3.10 -12.15
CA GLY A 219 -10.88 -4.23 -11.22
C GLY A 219 -11.09 -3.74 -9.79
N LYS A 220 -12.00 -4.38 -9.05
CA LYS A 220 -12.25 -4.11 -7.63
C LYS A 220 -12.20 -5.41 -6.86
N VAL A 221 -11.41 -5.46 -5.82
CA VAL A 221 -11.26 -6.60 -4.92
C VAL A 221 -11.71 -6.19 -3.53
N ARG A 222 -12.59 -6.95 -2.93
CA ARG A 222 -12.91 -6.89 -1.52
C ARG A 222 -12.57 -8.22 -0.88
N SER A 223 -11.63 -8.21 0.07
CA SER A 223 -11.24 -9.38 0.84
C SER A 223 -11.56 -9.20 2.31
N ARG A 224 -12.04 -10.25 2.96
CA ARG A 224 -12.34 -10.29 4.39
C ARG A 224 -11.77 -11.56 4.99
N TRP A 225 -11.23 -11.49 6.18
CA TRP A 225 -10.69 -12.66 6.87
C TRP A 225 -10.95 -12.60 8.36
N GLN A 226 -11.07 -13.79 8.97
CA GLN A 226 -11.13 -13.97 10.41
C GLN A 226 -9.71 -14.03 10.97
N TRP A 227 -9.57 -13.85 12.28
CA TRP A 227 -8.28 -13.99 12.96
C TRP A 227 -7.68 -15.40 12.82
N SER A 228 -8.50 -16.41 12.65
CA SER A 228 -8.09 -17.80 12.36
C SER A 228 -7.41 -17.97 11.00
N GLY A 229 -7.53 -17.01 10.10
CA GLY A 229 -6.99 -17.03 8.75
C GLY A 229 -8.02 -17.36 7.66
N ALA A 230 -9.16 -17.98 7.99
CA ALA A 230 -10.23 -18.25 7.02
C ALA A 230 -10.81 -16.95 6.45
N GLY A 231 -11.13 -16.93 5.15
CA GLY A 231 -11.57 -15.70 4.52
C GLY A 231 -12.34 -15.88 3.21
N ARG A 232 -12.69 -14.75 2.62
CA ARG A 232 -13.40 -14.62 1.35
C ARG A 232 -12.93 -13.40 0.59
N SER A 233 -12.78 -13.53 -0.71
CA SER A 233 -12.65 -12.40 -1.64
C SER A 233 -13.79 -12.38 -2.62
N ASP A 234 -14.33 -11.19 -2.85
CA ASP A 234 -15.36 -10.90 -3.84
C ASP A 234 -14.79 -9.84 -4.79
N VAL A 235 -14.74 -10.17 -6.07
CA VAL A 235 -14.06 -9.38 -7.10
C VAL A 235 -15.05 -9.00 -8.17
N THR A 236 -14.95 -7.75 -8.64
CA THR A 236 -15.64 -7.31 -9.86
C THR A 236 -14.65 -6.79 -10.87
N VAL A 237 -14.87 -7.08 -12.13
CA VAL A 237 -14.15 -6.48 -13.26
C VAL A 237 -15.17 -5.89 -14.22
N ASN A 238 -15.08 -4.58 -14.41
CA ASN A 238 -15.86 -3.84 -15.38
C ASN A 238 -14.94 -3.49 -16.55
N ALA A 239 -15.09 -4.16 -17.68
CA ALA A 239 -14.41 -3.77 -18.91
C ALA A 239 -15.28 -2.77 -19.68
N THR A 240 -14.64 -1.75 -20.27
CA THR A 240 -15.34 -0.63 -20.92
C THR A 240 -16.12 -1.04 -22.16
N ASP A 241 -15.74 -2.14 -22.81
CA ASP A 241 -16.36 -2.67 -24.02
C ASP A 241 -17.30 -3.85 -23.77
N LEU A 242 -17.45 -4.28 -22.51
CA LEU A 242 -18.33 -5.39 -22.15
C LEU A 242 -19.58 -4.87 -21.43
N PRO A 243 -20.78 -5.28 -21.87
CA PRO A 243 -22.02 -4.81 -21.28
C PRO A 243 -22.32 -5.46 -19.91
N VAL A 244 -21.40 -6.26 -19.40
CA VAL A 244 -21.58 -7.04 -18.16
C VAL A 244 -20.40 -6.86 -17.21
N THR A 245 -20.71 -6.80 -15.93
CA THR A 245 -19.72 -6.89 -14.86
C THR A 245 -19.36 -8.35 -14.61
N TYR A 246 -18.09 -8.68 -14.72
CA TYR A 246 -17.58 -9.99 -14.29
C TYR A 246 -17.44 -10.00 -12.79
N THR A 247 -17.89 -11.08 -12.17
CA THR A 247 -17.73 -11.31 -10.74
C THR A 247 -16.97 -12.60 -10.50
N VAL A 248 -16.15 -12.63 -9.44
CA VAL A 248 -15.50 -13.82 -8.93
C VAL A 248 -15.66 -13.80 -7.43
N SER A 249 -16.04 -14.92 -6.83
CA SER A 249 -15.97 -15.10 -5.38
C SER A 249 -15.14 -16.35 -5.09
N GLU A 250 -14.24 -16.25 -4.12
CA GLU A 250 -13.46 -17.38 -3.63
C GLU A 250 -13.37 -17.34 -2.11
N CYS A 251 -13.58 -18.50 -1.47
CA CYS A 251 -13.42 -18.66 -0.03
C CYS A 251 -12.27 -19.62 0.27
N TRP A 252 -11.59 -19.38 1.38
CA TRP A 252 -10.52 -20.23 1.87
C TRP A 252 -10.69 -20.52 3.36
N ASN A 253 -10.20 -21.67 3.79
CA ASN A 253 -10.20 -22.09 5.20
C ASN A 253 -8.98 -21.54 5.97
N GLU A 254 -8.84 -21.92 7.23
CA GLU A 254 -7.74 -21.53 8.11
C GLU A 254 -6.34 -22.00 7.66
N HIS A 255 -6.27 -22.95 6.74
CA HIS A 255 -5.05 -23.41 6.07
C HIS A 255 -4.81 -22.72 4.74
N TYR A 256 -5.61 -21.70 4.42
CA TYR A 256 -5.56 -20.93 3.18
C TYR A 256 -5.88 -21.74 1.92
N ALA A 257 -6.45 -22.94 2.10
CA ALA A 257 -6.90 -23.79 0.99
C ALA A 257 -8.27 -23.31 0.50
N SER A 258 -8.45 -23.25 -0.83
CA SER A 258 -9.71 -22.86 -1.47
C SER A 258 -10.79 -23.91 -1.20
N THR A 259 -11.95 -23.47 -0.69
CA THR A 259 -13.09 -24.32 -0.34
C THR A 259 -14.31 -24.03 -1.19
N PHE A 260 -14.37 -22.88 -1.81
CA PHE A 260 -15.45 -22.45 -2.70
C PHE A 260 -14.89 -21.46 -3.71
N LYS A 261 -15.30 -21.60 -4.96
CA LYS A 261 -15.03 -20.61 -6.00
C LYS A 261 -16.20 -20.54 -6.96
N THR A 262 -16.56 -19.35 -7.40
CA THR A 262 -17.56 -19.14 -8.45
C THR A 262 -17.16 -18.02 -9.39
N VAL A 263 -17.29 -18.31 -10.68
CA VAL A 263 -17.18 -17.37 -11.79
C VAL A 263 -18.41 -17.55 -12.66
N PRO A 264 -19.50 -16.83 -12.41
CA PRO A 264 -20.83 -17.12 -12.99
C PRO A 264 -20.86 -17.23 -14.52
N LEU A 265 -19.94 -16.57 -15.22
CA LEU A 265 -19.87 -16.59 -16.67
C LEU A 265 -18.89 -17.65 -17.23
N SER A 266 -18.23 -18.40 -16.36
CA SER A 266 -17.34 -19.50 -16.78
C SER A 266 -18.13 -20.83 -16.79
N SER A 267 -17.95 -21.57 -17.88
CA SER A 267 -18.42 -22.96 -17.97
C SER A 267 -17.35 -23.97 -17.55
N ASP A 268 -16.15 -23.54 -17.18
CA ASP A 268 -15.09 -24.43 -16.71
C ASP A 268 -15.41 -24.91 -15.28
N PRO A 269 -15.49 -26.23 -15.03
CA PRO A 269 -15.72 -26.75 -13.68
C PRO A 269 -14.63 -26.36 -12.67
N LYS A 270 -13.45 -25.96 -13.11
CA LYS A 270 -12.36 -25.46 -12.25
C LYS A 270 -12.65 -24.06 -11.69
N ASP A 271 -13.56 -23.33 -12.29
CA ASP A 271 -13.95 -21.97 -11.89
C ASP A 271 -15.20 -22.00 -10.99
N ASN A 272 -15.87 -23.17 -10.87
CA ASN A 272 -17.11 -23.28 -10.08
C ASN A 272 -17.07 -24.59 -9.30
N TYR A 273 -16.80 -24.50 -7.99
CA TYR A 273 -16.76 -25.66 -7.10
C TYR A 273 -17.04 -25.29 -5.64
N GLY A 274 -17.26 -26.29 -4.81
CA GLY A 274 -17.52 -26.14 -3.38
C GLY A 274 -18.93 -25.62 -3.08
N SER A 275 -19.17 -25.30 -1.81
CA SER A 275 -20.45 -24.73 -1.35
C SER A 275 -20.19 -23.40 -0.64
N GLU A 276 -20.96 -22.37 -0.99
CA GLU A 276 -20.88 -21.05 -0.36
C GLU A 276 -21.17 -21.11 1.15
N GLU A 277 -21.92 -22.09 1.61
CA GLU A 277 -22.22 -22.32 3.02
C GLU A 277 -20.96 -22.66 3.85
N THR A 278 -19.88 -23.11 3.20
CA THR A 278 -18.60 -23.40 3.86
C THR A 278 -17.74 -22.16 4.07
N CYS A 279 -18.13 -21.02 3.54
CA CYS A 279 -17.39 -19.78 3.64
C CYS A 279 -17.46 -19.16 5.04
N ALA A 280 -16.34 -18.65 5.53
CA ALA A 280 -16.30 -17.88 6.78
C ALA A 280 -17.19 -16.62 6.75
N PHE A 281 -17.48 -16.12 5.55
CA PHE A 281 -18.39 -15.02 5.26
C PHE A 281 -19.37 -15.49 4.17
N ALA A 282 -20.59 -15.85 4.57
CA ALA A 282 -21.57 -16.47 3.69
C ALA A 282 -22.08 -15.54 2.57
N THR A 283 -22.11 -14.22 2.81
CA THR A 283 -22.65 -13.26 1.85
C THR A 283 -21.53 -12.55 1.10
N PRO A 284 -21.58 -12.47 -0.26
CA PRO A 284 -20.66 -11.64 -1.03
C PRO A 284 -20.76 -10.17 -0.62
N GLU A 285 -19.61 -9.51 -0.53
CA GLU A 285 -19.52 -8.07 -0.39
C GLU A 285 -18.50 -7.55 -1.40
N TYR A 286 -18.92 -6.62 -2.24
CA TYR A 286 -18.05 -6.01 -3.24
C TYR A 286 -17.51 -4.67 -2.75
N SER A 287 -16.32 -4.29 -3.22
CA SER A 287 -15.70 -3.02 -2.85
C SER A 287 -16.57 -1.83 -3.23
N THR A 288 -16.67 -0.89 -2.29
CA THR A 288 -17.38 0.38 -2.45
C THR A 288 -16.44 1.57 -2.56
N LEU A 289 -15.11 1.32 -2.62
CA LEU A 289 -14.12 2.37 -2.91
C LEU A 289 -14.39 3.02 -4.25
#